data_cd9ef2decdfedf64a8acb365e99470d6
#
_entry.id   cd9ef2decdfedf64a8acb365e99470d6
#
_cell.length_a   1.000
_cell.length_b   1.000
_cell.length_c   1.000
_cell.angle_alpha   90.00
_cell.angle_beta   90.00
_cell.angle_gamma   90.00
#
_symmetry.space_group_name_H-M   'P 1'
#
loop_
_entity.id
_entity.type
_entity.pdbx_description
1 polymer ?
#
loop_
_entity_poly.entity_id
_entity_poly.type
_entity_poly.pdbx_seq_one_letter_code
_entity_poly.pdbx_strand_id
1 'polypeptide(L)'
;GRKPVKTYVKSESEIKDVLTMMLEELKKGYQIYVIAPLIEESDNSDLTTVNELRDKFTLAFGSHFKIGLVHGKMGALQKETIMKEFQQNHIHILISTTVIEVGVDVPNATMMVIFDANRFGLSTLHQLRGRVGRGDAESTCVLISNSDTKRLQIMEETSDGFVIAEEDFKLRGHGDLFGTKQSGDMAFKIANVKSDYKILVQARDDSREYLLNKDFNTEPLKQKLLSEINDN
;
A
#
# COMPACT_ATOMS: atom_id res chain seq x y z
N GLY A 1 -4.69 -19.46 -8.12
CA GLY A 1 -4.55 -18.48 -7.03
C GLY A 1 -3.60 -17.37 -7.44
N ARG A 2 -3.69 -16.20 -6.83
CA ARG A 2 -2.77 -15.07 -7.09
C ARG A 2 -1.32 -15.48 -6.84
N LYS A 3 -0.41 -15.15 -7.74
CA LYS A 3 1.02 -15.30 -7.50
C LYS A 3 1.48 -14.26 -6.48
N PRO A 4 2.39 -14.59 -5.56
CA PRO A 4 2.93 -13.61 -4.62
C PRO A 4 3.70 -12.53 -5.38
N VAL A 5 3.56 -11.28 -4.95
CA VAL A 5 4.31 -10.15 -5.49
C VAL A 5 5.68 -10.13 -4.84
N LYS A 6 6.76 -10.23 -5.65
CA LYS A 6 8.13 -10.11 -5.18
C LYS A 6 8.39 -8.65 -4.77
N THR A 7 8.83 -8.44 -3.56
CA THR A 7 9.11 -7.09 -3.05
C THR A 7 10.62 -6.90 -2.86
N TYR A 8 11.13 -5.73 -3.19
CA TYR A 8 12.52 -5.34 -3.02
C TYR A 8 12.61 -3.97 -2.37
N VAL A 9 13.46 -3.82 -1.39
CA VAL A 9 13.84 -2.52 -0.80
C VAL A 9 15.16 -2.10 -1.43
N LYS A 10 15.19 -0.92 -2.04
CA LYS A 10 16.33 -0.35 -2.75
C LYS A 10 16.65 1.05 -2.26
N SER A 11 17.92 1.41 -2.24
CA SER A 11 18.37 2.79 -2.01
C SER A 11 18.29 3.60 -3.31
N GLU A 12 18.31 4.93 -3.20
CA GLU A 12 18.40 5.79 -4.39
C GLU A 12 19.67 5.58 -5.21
N SER A 13 20.76 5.15 -4.57
CA SER A 13 22.01 4.81 -5.27
C SER A 13 21.85 3.62 -6.23
N GLU A 14 20.83 2.77 -6.01
CA GLU A 14 20.50 1.62 -6.85
C GLU A 14 19.46 1.94 -7.94
N ILE A 15 19.16 3.22 -8.16
CA ILE A 15 18.12 3.64 -9.14
C ILE A 15 18.37 3.08 -10.55
N LYS A 16 19.61 2.89 -10.94
CA LYS A 16 19.97 2.32 -12.25
C LYS A 16 19.45 0.88 -12.40
N ASP A 17 19.54 0.09 -11.35
CA ASP A 17 19.03 -1.28 -11.34
C ASP A 17 17.51 -1.27 -11.46
N VAL A 18 16.84 -0.36 -10.73
CA VAL A 18 15.38 -0.19 -10.82
C VAL A 18 14.95 0.20 -12.23
N LEU A 19 15.64 1.16 -12.86
CA LEU A 19 15.35 1.56 -14.25
C LEU A 19 15.56 0.41 -15.25
N THR A 20 16.56 -0.44 -15.00
CA THR A 20 16.79 -1.65 -15.81
C THR A 20 15.65 -2.64 -15.65
N MET A 21 15.22 -2.92 -14.42
CA MET A 21 14.05 -3.78 -14.14
C MET A 21 12.78 -3.22 -14.83
N MET A 22 12.56 -1.91 -14.75
CA MET A 22 11.42 -1.25 -15.42
C MET A 22 11.49 -1.45 -16.95
N LEU A 23 12.66 -1.25 -17.55
CA LEU A 23 12.83 -1.43 -18.98
C LEU A 23 12.56 -2.87 -19.43
N GLU A 24 12.97 -3.86 -18.64
CA GLU A 24 12.69 -5.27 -18.91
C GLU A 24 11.18 -5.57 -18.91
N GLU A 25 10.45 -5.04 -17.93
CA GLU A 25 8.99 -5.21 -17.86
C GLU A 25 8.28 -4.51 -19.05
N LEU A 26 8.69 -3.29 -19.37
CA LEU A 26 8.15 -2.55 -20.52
C LEU A 26 8.41 -3.25 -21.85
N LYS A 27 9.60 -3.84 -22.06
CA LYS A 27 9.93 -4.62 -23.26
C LYS A 27 9.08 -5.89 -23.41
N LYS A 28 8.59 -6.46 -22.32
CA LYS A 28 7.65 -7.58 -22.32
C LYS A 28 6.21 -7.14 -22.65
N GLY A 29 5.94 -5.83 -22.77
CA GLY A 29 4.62 -5.26 -23.01
C GLY A 29 3.81 -5.03 -21.73
N TYR A 30 4.42 -5.15 -20.55
CA TYR A 30 3.77 -4.89 -19.26
C TYR A 30 3.79 -3.42 -18.90
N GLN A 31 2.93 -3.07 -17.93
CA GLN A 31 2.76 -1.70 -17.47
C GLN A 31 3.27 -1.52 -16.03
N ILE A 32 3.61 -0.29 -15.70
CA ILE A 32 4.26 0.05 -14.43
C ILE A 32 3.49 1.17 -13.73
N TYR A 33 3.22 0.99 -12.43
CA TYR A 33 2.83 2.06 -11.52
C TYR A 33 4.07 2.67 -10.87
N VAL A 34 4.12 3.99 -10.82
CA VAL A 34 5.14 4.74 -10.07
C VAL A 34 4.44 5.65 -9.08
N ILE A 35 4.74 5.49 -7.80
CA ILE A 35 4.14 6.27 -6.73
C ILE A 35 5.22 7.19 -6.15
N ALA A 36 4.89 8.47 -6.02
CA ALA A 36 5.66 9.46 -5.29
C ALA A 36 4.87 9.96 -4.07
N PRO A 37 5.48 10.19 -2.91
CA PRO A 37 4.78 10.71 -1.75
C PRO A 37 4.33 12.15 -1.99
N LEU A 38 3.24 12.55 -1.33
CA LEU A 38 2.86 13.94 -1.18
C LEU A 38 3.84 14.63 -0.21
N ILE A 39 4.28 15.85 -0.56
CA ILE A 39 5.11 16.69 0.31
C ILE A 39 4.19 17.72 0.93
N GLU A 40 3.85 17.57 2.21
CA GLU A 40 2.81 18.34 2.92
C GLU A 40 3.09 19.84 3.09
N GLU A 41 4.30 20.34 2.81
CA GLU A 41 4.72 21.69 3.24
C GLU A 41 4.31 22.83 2.30
N SER A 42 3.91 22.58 1.06
CA SER A 42 3.30 23.62 0.21
C SER A 42 2.54 23.01 -0.98
N ASP A 43 1.46 23.67 -1.34
CA ASP A 43 0.61 23.32 -2.49
C ASP A 43 1.35 23.22 -3.85
N ASN A 44 2.55 23.77 -3.96
CA ASN A 44 3.35 23.76 -5.18
C ASN A 44 4.48 22.72 -5.17
N SER A 45 4.95 22.27 -3.99
CA SER A 45 6.07 21.32 -3.91
C SER A 45 5.73 19.94 -4.47
N ASP A 46 4.50 19.45 -4.25
CA ASP A 46 4.04 18.15 -4.73
C ASP A 46 4.02 18.07 -6.25
N LEU A 47 3.50 19.13 -6.89
CA LEU A 47 3.45 19.21 -8.36
C LEU A 47 4.86 19.30 -8.95
N THR A 48 5.76 20.00 -8.30
CA THR A 48 7.16 20.12 -8.74
C THR A 48 7.82 18.75 -8.72
N THR A 49 7.75 18.03 -7.60
CA THR A 49 8.37 16.69 -7.45
C THR A 49 7.84 15.69 -8.47
N VAL A 50 6.52 15.66 -8.70
CA VAL A 50 5.92 14.70 -9.63
C VAL A 50 6.21 15.06 -11.09
N ASN A 51 6.23 16.36 -11.40
CA ASN A 51 6.60 16.82 -12.73
C ASN A 51 8.08 16.54 -13.02
N GLU A 52 8.98 16.80 -12.08
CA GLU A 52 10.40 16.44 -12.22
C GLU A 52 10.59 14.94 -12.43
N LEU A 53 9.85 14.12 -11.67
CA LEU A 53 9.89 12.68 -11.84
C LEU A 53 9.38 12.27 -13.23
N ARG A 54 8.25 12.83 -13.68
CA ARG A 54 7.73 12.61 -15.03
C ARG A 54 8.76 13.00 -16.10
N ASP A 55 9.42 14.14 -15.95
CA ASP A 55 10.38 14.64 -16.92
C ASP A 55 11.63 13.73 -16.97
N LYS A 56 12.12 13.25 -15.82
CA LYS A 56 13.18 12.23 -15.74
C LYS A 56 12.78 10.93 -16.44
N PHE A 57 11.57 10.43 -16.19
CA PHE A 57 11.07 9.23 -16.85
C PHE A 57 10.82 9.44 -18.34
N THR A 58 10.36 10.63 -18.73
CA THR A 58 10.20 10.98 -20.16
C THR A 58 11.54 11.00 -20.88
N LEU A 59 12.59 11.51 -20.24
CA LEU A 59 13.95 11.46 -20.78
C LEU A 59 14.46 10.01 -20.91
N ALA A 60 14.18 9.17 -19.92
CA ALA A 60 14.67 7.79 -19.91
C ALA A 60 13.89 6.85 -20.85
N PHE A 61 12.57 6.99 -20.95
CA PHE A 61 11.69 6.03 -21.60
C PHE A 61 10.79 6.62 -22.70
N GLY A 62 10.61 7.95 -22.73
CA GLY A 62 9.57 8.62 -23.52
C GLY A 62 9.71 8.47 -25.04
N SER A 63 10.87 8.05 -25.56
CA SER A 63 11.04 7.77 -26.99
C SER A 63 10.26 6.53 -27.46
N HIS A 64 9.95 5.59 -26.54
CA HIS A 64 9.30 4.31 -26.88
C HIS A 64 8.06 4.02 -26.05
N PHE A 65 7.90 4.66 -24.89
CA PHE A 65 6.85 4.36 -23.93
C PHE A 65 6.10 5.63 -23.51
N LYS A 66 4.78 5.59 -23.55
CA LYS A 66 3.93 6.71 -23.12
C LYS A 66 3.82 6.73 -21.60
N ILE A 67 4.05 7.92 -21.02
CA ILE A 67 4.02 8.17 -19.59
C ILE A 67 2.79 9.01 -19.27
N GLY A 68 1.97 8.54 -18.33
CA GLY A 68 0.83 9.26 -17.78
C GLY A 68 1.13 9.76 -16.37
N LEU A 69 0.45 10.84 -15.99
CA LEU A 69 0.53 11.44 -14.66
C LEU A 69 -0.87 11.65 -14.10
N VAL A 70 -1.08 11.22 -12.84
CA VAL A 70 -2.31 11.48 -12.09
C VAL A 70 -1.94 12.06 -10.72
N HIS A 71 -2.56 13.16 -10.33
CA HIS A 71 -2.35 13.78 -9.02
C HIS A 71 -3.65 14.36 -8.43
N GLY A 72 -3.64 14.66 -7.13
CA GLY A 72 -4.82 15.07 -6.38
C GLY A 72 -5.55 16.29 -6.95
N LYS A 73 -4.81 17.25 -7.50
CA LYS A 73 -5.35 18.53 -8.05
C LYS A 73 -6.03 18.41 -9.41
N MET A 74 -5.94 17.24 -10.07
CA MET A 74 -6.63 17.02 -11.36
C MET A 74 -8.13 16.84 -11.15
N GLY A 75 -8.91 17.36 -12.13
CA GLY A 75 -10.36 17.12 -12.17
C GLY A 75 -10.71 15.63 -12.38
N ALA A 76 -11.87 15.22 -11.91
CA ALA A 76 -12.32 13.83 -11.98
C ALA A 76 -12.30 13.26 -13.39
N LEU A 77 -12.81 13.98 -14.36
CA LEU A 77 -12.86 13.58 -15.77
C LEU A 77 -11.46 13.37 -16.37
N GLN A 78 -10.50 14.24 -16.01
CA GLN A 78 -9.12 14.13 -16.48
C GLN A 78 -8.45 12.88 -15.89
N LYS A 79 -8.64 12.60 -14.59
CA LYS A 79 -8.15 11.38 -13.94
C LYS A 79 -8.73 10.13 -14.60
N GLU A 80 -10.05 10.13 -14.83
CA GLU A 80 -10.74 9.02 -15.47
C GLU A 80 -10.22 8.74 -16.88
N THR A 81 -10.00 9.79 -17.68
CA THR A 81 -9.44 9.66 -19.04
C THR A 81 -8.05 9.01 -19.03
N ILE A 82 -7.15 9.48 -18.15
CA ILE A 82 -5.80 8.93 -18.03
C ILE A 82 -5.83 7.48 -17.56
N MET A 83 -6.69 7.17 -16.59
CA MET A 83 -6.85 5.80 -16.09
C MET A 83 -7.39 4.86 -17.16
N LYS A 84 -8.33 5.32 -17.99
CA LYS A 84 -8.86 4.55 -19.12
C LYS A 84 -7.78 4.29 -20.18
N GLU A 85 -6.96 5.29 -20.51
CA GLU A 85 -5.81 5.10 -21.41
C GLU A 85 -4.79 4.11 -20.84
N PHE A 86 -4.56 4.14 -19.53
CA PHE A 86 -3.69 3.18 -18.87
C PHE A 86 -4.29 1.77 -18.91
N GLN A 87 -5.59 1.60 -18.64
CA GLN A 87 -6.26 0.29 -18.76
C GLN A 87 -6.18 -0.29 -20.17
N GLN A 88 -6.27 0.58 -21.20
CA GLN A 88 -6.21 0.20 -22.60
C GLN A 88 -4.78 -0.04 -23.11
N ASN A 89 -3.78 -0.01 -22.22
CA ASN A 89 -2.35 -0.12 -22.54
C ASN A 89 -1.85 0.97 -23.52
N HIS A 90 -2.52 2.12 -23.56
CA HIS A 90 -2.04 3.29 -24.31
C HIS A 90 -1.02 4.09 -23.50
N ILE A 91 -1.05 4.00 -22.19
CA ILE A 91 -0.04 4.51 -21.26
C ILE A 91 0.69 3.30 -20.65
N HIS A 92 2.01 3.34 -20.65
CA HIS A 92 2.87 2.23 -20.21
C HIS A 92 3.41 2.43 -18.79
N ILE A 93 3.66 3.69 -18.41
CA ILE A 93 4.08 4.07 -17.04
C ILE A 93 3.07 5.07 -16.52
N LEU A 94 2.46 4.79 -15.38
CA LEU A 94 1.54 5.71 -14.71
C LEU A 94 2.16 6.21 -13.42
N ILE A 95 2.46 7.51 -13.37
CA ILE A 95 2.99 8.20 -12.18
C ILE A 95 1.82 8.79 -11.40
N SER A 96 1.81 8.58 -10.07
CA SER A 96 0.78 9.13 -9.17
C SER A 96 1.35 9.62 -7.85
N THR A 97 0.76 10.69 -7.29
CA THR A 97 1.12 11.22 -5.96
C THR A 97 0.36 10.59 -4.81
N THR A 98 -0.77 10.00 -5.08
CA THR A 98 -1.67 9.44 -4.05
C THR A 98 -1.93 7.98 -4.29
N VAL A 99 -2.38 7.31 -3.22
CA VAL A 99 -3.05 6.02 -3.38
C VAL A 99 -4.09 6.20 -4.48
N ILE A 100 -3.89 5.51 -5.59
CA ILE A 100 -4.84 5.55 -6.70
C ILE A 100 -6.14 4.96 -6.15
N GLU A 101 -7.03 5.82 -5.68
CA GLU A 101 -8.38 5.46 -5.18
C GLU A 101 -9.26 4.90 -6.30
N VAL A 102 -8.73 4.88 -7.51
CA VAL A 102 -9.45 4.34 -8.65
C VAL A 102 -9.48 2.83 -8.49
N GLY A 103 -10.63 2.30 -8.12
CA GLY A 103 -10.92 0.87 -8.00
C GLY A 103 -10.82 0.08 -9.31
N VAL A 104 -9.92 0.51 -10.18
CA VAL A 104 -9.70 -0.02 -11.52
C VAL A 104 -8.57 -1.05 -11.45
N ASP A 105 -8.92 -2.26 -11.84
CA ASP A 105 -7.97 -3.35 -11.99
C ASP A 105 -7.26 -3.24 -13.35
N VAL A 106 -5.93 -3.29 -13.33
CA VAL A 106 -5.11 -3.34 -14.54
C VAL A 106 -4.23 -4.59 -14.49
N PRO A 107 -4.72 -5.74 -14.99
CA PRO A 107 -4.01 -7.01 -14.92
C PRO A 107 -2.63 -6.98 -15.59
N ASN A 108 -2.46 -6.13 -16.60
CA ASN A 108 -1.20 -5.94 -17.32
C ASN A 108 -0.15 -5.11 -16.54
N ALA A 109 -0.53 -4.48 -15.42
CA ALA A 109 0.42 -3.77 -14.56
C ALA A 109 1.10 -4.80 -13.62
N THR A 110 2.34 -5.13 -13.94
CA THR A 110 3.13 -6.14 -13.23
C THR A 110 4.16 -5.55 -12.29
N MET A 111 4.44 -4.25 -12.39
CA MET A 111 5.45 -3.61 -11.55
C MET A 111 4.90 -2.36 -10.85
N MET A 112 5.24 -2.25 -9.56
CA MET A 112 5.00 -1.08 -8.74
C MET A 112 6.34 -0.53 -8.25
N VAL A 113 6.61 0.75 -8.45
CA VAL A 113 7.79 1.44 -7.92
C VAL A 113 7.32 2.56 -7.01
N ILE A 114 7.76 2.57 -5.76
CA ILE A 114 7.34 3.55 -4.74
C ILE A 114 8.57 4.32 -4.29
N PHE A 115 8.62 5.61 -4.61
CA PHE A 115 9.67 6.52 -4.17
C PHE A 115 9.42 7.00 -2.75
N ASP A 116 10.49 7.29 -2.01
CA ASP A 116 10.45 7.69 -0.59
C ASP A 116 9.50 6.79 0.23
N ALA A 117 9.64 5.50 0.07
CA ALA A 117 8.74 4.50 0.65
C ALA A 117 8.66 4.60 2.18
N ASN A 118 9.70 5.13 2.84
CA ASN A 118 9.71 5.40 4.28
C ASN A 118 8.64 6.41 4.74
N ARG A 119 8.11 7.23 3.84
CA ARG A 119 7.06 8.22 4.16
C ARG A 119 5.65 7.61 4.20
N PHE A 120 5.49 6.39 3.72
CA PHE A 120 4.22 5.67 3.76
C PHE A 120 4.13 4.74 4.96
N GLY A 121 2.94 4.58 5.54
CA GLY A 121 2.68 3.51 6.50
C GLY A 121 2.77 2.13 5.85
N LEU A 122 3.14 1.11 6.61
CA LEU A 122 3.24 -0.27 6.10
C LEU A 122 1.91 -0.77 5.54
N SER A 123 0.80 -0.41 6.17
CA SER A 123 -0.55 -0.75 5.68
C SER A 123 -0.83 -0.13 4.31
N THR A 124 -0.41 1.13 4.09
CA THR A 124 -0.54 1.79 2.78
C THR A 124 0.33 1.12 1.72
N LEU A 125 1.59 0.80 2.07
CA LEU A 125 2.49 0.07 1.17
C LEU A 125 1.94 -1.30 0.79
N HIS A 126 1.32 -2.01 1.75
CA HIS A 126 0.67 -3.28 1.48
C HIS A 126 -0.51 -3.14 0.50
N GLN A 127 -1.34 -2.11 0.68
CA GLN A 127 -2.45 -1.81 -0.25
C GLN A 127 -1.95 -1.46 -1.65
N LEU A 128 -0.89 -0.64 -1.76
CA LEU A 128 -0.25 -0.29 -3.03
C LEU A 128 0.31 -1.53 -3.71
N ARG A 129 1.08 -2.36 -3.00
CA ARG A 129 1.59 -3.64 -3.51
C ARG A 129 0.48 -4.52 -4.06
N GLY A 130 -0.67 -4.54 -3.41
CA GLY A 130 -1.85 -5.31 -3.84
C GLY A 130 -2.51 -4.80 -5.14
N ARG A 131 -2.06 -3.67 -5.70
CA ARG A 131 -2.55 -3.16 -6.99
C ARG A 131 -1.90 -3.84 -8.19
N VAL A 132 -0.77 -4.50 -8.01
CA VAL A 132 -0.14 -5.37 -9.01
C VAL A 132 -0.35 -6.85 -8.65
N GLY A 133 0.01 -7.76 -9.54
CA GLY A 133 -0.20 -9.20 -9.33
C GLY A 133 -1.66 -9.65 -9.48
N ARG A 134 -2.41 -8.96 -10.34
CA ARG A 134 -3.82 -9.28 -10.63
C ARG A 134 -4.01 -10.12 -11.88
N GLY A 135 -2.95 -10.33 -12.65
CA GLY A 135 -2.87 -11.24 -13.78
C GLY A 135 -2.07 -12.50 -13.48
N ASP A 136 -1.80 -13.29 -14.54
CA ASP A 136 -1.03 -14.53 -14.44
C ASP A 136 0.49 -14.31 -14.46
N ALA A 137 0.95 -13.10 -14.79
CA ALA A 137 2.36 -12.75 -14.82
C ALA A 137 2.94 -12.60 -13.41
N GLU A 138 4.23 -12.88 -13.28
CA GLU A 138 4.96 -12.53 -12.06
C GLU A 138 4.97 -11.01 -11.87
N SER A 139 4.83 -10.55 -10.65
CA SER A 139 4.73 -9.14 -10.36
C SER A 139 5.74 -8.73 -9.29
N THR A 140 6.18 -7.47 -9.39
CA THR A 140 7.25 -6.93 -8.57
C THR A 140 6.83 -5.61 -7.93
N CYS A 141 7.20 -5.41 -6.67
CA CYS A 141 7.06 -4.14 -5.97
C CYS A 141 8.46 -3.67 -5.51
N VAL A 142 8.87 -2.48 -5.91
CA VAL A 142 10.16 -1.90 -5.50
C VAL A 142 9.90 -0.70 -4.60
N LEU A 143 10.43 -0.76 -3.40
CA LEU A 143 10.35 0.30 -2.40
C LEU A 143 11.69 1.05 -2.38
N ILE A 144 11.71 2.31 -2.78
CA ILE A 144 12.94 3.11 -2.84
C ILE A 144 12.99 4.00 -1.59
N SER A 145 14.08 3.90 -0.82
CA SER A 145 14.30 4.74 0.35
C SER A 145 15.77 4.75 0.77
N ASN A 146 16.26 5.91 1.20
CA ASN A 146 17.57 6.06 1.84
C ASN A 146 17.51 5.94 3.37
N SER A 147 16.32 5.84 3.96
CA SER A 147 16.11 5.78 5.41
C SER A 147 15.08 4.73 5.78
N ASP A 148 15.09 4.34 7.06
CA ASP A 148 14.09 3.43 7.66
C ASP A 148 13.93 2.09 6.93
N THR A 149 15.03 1.60 6.35
CA THR A 149 15.03 0.37 5.53
C THR A 149 14.67 -0.86 6.35
N LYS A 150 15.00 -0.89 7.66
CA LYS A 150 14.62 -2.01 8.53
C LYS A 150 13.11 -2.20 8.64
N ARG A 151 12.36 -1.09 8.74
CA ARG A 151 10.89 -1.12 8.74
C ARG A 151 10.33 -1.64 7.42
N LEU A 152 10.95 -1.24 6.32
CA LEU A 152 10.53 -1.66 4.98
C LEU A 152 10.85 -3.13 4.68
N GLN A 153 11.87 -3.71 5.32
CA GLN A 153 12.26 -5.11 5.11
C GLN A 153 11.12 -6.10 5.39
N ILE A 154 10.22 -5.79 6.31
CA ILE A 154 9.04 -6.64 6.54
C ILE A 154 8.20 -6.84 5.26
N MET A 155 8.21 -5.86 4.36
CA MET A 155 7.51 -5.96 3.09
C MET A 155 8.18 -6.95 2.11
N GLU A 156 9.49 -7.21 2.27
CA GLU A 156 10.21 -8.25 1.52
C GLU A 156 9.95 -9.64 2.11
N GLU A 157 9.88 -9.72 3.44
CA GLU A 157 9.81 -10.98 4.19
C GLU A 157 8.43 -11.63 4.11
N THR A 158 7.35 -10.83 4.04
CA THR A 158 6.00 -11.36 4.05
C THR A 158 5.03 -10.65 3.11
N SER A 159 4.07 -11.42 2.62
CA SER A 159 2.87 -10.91 1.93
C SER A 159 1.63 -10.92 2.83
N ASP A 160 1.71 -11.42 4.05
CA ASP A 160 0.59 -11.48 4.98
C ASP A 160 0.29 -10.09 5.56
N GLY A 161 -0.89 -9.57 5.22
CA GLY A 161 -1.34 -8.25 5.67
C GLY A 161 -1.52 -8.15 7.19
N PHE A 162 -1.80 -9.26 7.88
CA PHE A 162 -1.91 -9.26 9.35
C PHE A 162 -0.54 -9.10 10.01
N VAL A 163 0.47 -9.81 9.51
CA VAL A 163 1.84 -9.68 10.01
C VAL A 163 2.36 -8.26 9.77
N ILE A 164 2.10 -7.69 8.59
CA ILE A 164 2.48 -6.31 8.26
C ILE A 164 1.78 -5.30 9.17
N ALA A 165 0.48 -5.48 9.41
CA ALA A 165 -0.28 -4.60 10.30
C ALA A 165 0.20 -4.70 11.76
N GLU A 166 0.57 -5.89 12.21
CA GLU A 166 1.14 -6.13 13.54
C GLU A 166 2.48 -5.41 13.70
N GLU A 167 3.36 -5.50 12.72
CA GLU A 167 4.64 -4.77 12.73
C GLU A 167 4.45 -3.24 12.65
N ASP A 168 3.54 -2.76 11.82
CA ASP A 168 3.18 -1.34 11.74
C ASP A 168 2.69 -0.82 13.11
N PHE A 169 1.88 -1.64 13.79
CA PHE A 169 1.40 -1.36 15.14
C PHE A 169 2.53 -1.29 16.18
N LYS A 170 3.43 -2.27 16.17
CA LYS A 170 4.58 -2.30 17.09
C LYS A 170 5.49 -1.08 16.91
N LEU A 171 5.70 -0.65 15.67
CA LEU A 171 6.61 0.44 15.33
C LEU A 171 6.03 1.83 15.62
N ARG A 172 4.73 2.04 15.40
CA ARG A 172 4.07 3.34 15.64
C ARG A 172 3.93 3.68 17.12
N GLY A 173 3.98 2.68 18.01
CA GLY A 173 3.68 2.91 19.42
C GLY A 173 2.22 3.37 19.64
N HIS A 174 1.85 3.55 20.90
CA HIS A 174 0.45 3.82 21.28
C HIS A 174 -0.08 5.22 20.89
N GLY A 175 0.84 6.17 20.55
CA GLY A 175 0.48 7.56 20.30
C GLY A 175 -0.16 7.82 18.94
N ASP A 176 0.21 7.07 17.92
CA ASP A 176 -0.20 7.34 16.53
C ASP A 176 -1.44 6.58 16.07
N LEU A 177 -1.86 5.56 16.83
CA LEU A 177 -3.05 4.76 16.50
C LEU A 177 -4.36 5.55 16.57
N PHE A 178 -4.38 6.59 17.36
CA PHE A 178 -5.57 7.41 17.62
C PHE A 178 -5.47 8.80 16.99
N GLY A 179 -4.63 8.97 15.95
CA GLY A 179 -4.50 10.16 15.12
C GLY A 179 -4.82 11.46 15.85
N THR A 180 -3.78 12.25 16.15
CA THR A 180 -3.85 13.66 16.58
C THR A 180 -4.87 13.97 17.67
N LYS A 181 -4.31 14.32 18.86
CA LYS A 181 -4.89 15.22 19.87
C LYS A 181 -6.41 15.47 19.76
N GLN A 182 -7.21 14.48 20.03
CA GLN A 182 -8.48 14.76 20.69
C GLN A 182 -8.23 14.57 22.19
N SER A 183 -8.25 15.67 22.89
CA SER A 183 -8.28 15.73 24.34
C SER A 183 -9.52 14.98 24.85
N GLY A 184 -9.31 13.79 25.30
CA GLY A 184 -10.30 12.92 25.92
C GLY A 184 -9.72 11.52 25.99
N ASP A 185 -9.28 11.12 27.19
CA ASP A 185 -8.84 9.77 27.50
C ASP A 185 -9.93 8.75 27.11
N MET A 186 -9.83 8.18 25.91
CA MET A 186 -10.45 6.88 25.67
C MET A 186 -9.50 5.80 26.23
N ALA A 187 -9.31 5.83 27.52
CA ALA A 187 -8.84 4.66 28.22
C ALA A 187 -9.96 3.61 28.14
N PHE A 188 -9.73 2.52 27.41
CA PHE A 188 -10.58 1.34 27.57
C PHE A 188 -10.63 1.03 29.06
N LYS A 189 -11.80 1.04 29.66
CA LYS A 189 -11.96 0.83 31.12
C LYS A 189 -11.40 -0.51 31.61
N ILE A 190 -11.19 -1.48 30.73
CA ILE A 190 -10.90 -2.87 31.06
C ILE A 190 -9.65 -3.40 30.31
N ALA A 191 -9.22 -2.83 29.17
CA ALA A 191 -8.12 -3.36 28.38
C ALA A 191 -6.97 -2.36 28.22
N ASN A 192 -5.75 -2.82 28.44
CA ASN A 192 -4.54 -2.09 28.12
C ASN A 192 -3.90 -2.75 26.89
N VAL A 193 -3.98 -2.07 25.73
CA VAL A 193 -3.53 -2.61 24.45
C VAL A 193 -2.07 -3.10 24.47
N LYS A 194 -1.24 -2.55 25.35
CA LYS A 194 0.17 -2.93 25.48
C LYS A 194 0.39 -4.20 26.31
N SER A 195 -0.31 -4.31 27.46
CA SER A 195 -0.20 -5.48 28.33
C SER A 195 -1.05 -6.64 27.80
N ASP A 196 -2.16 -6.33 27.11
CA ASP A 196 -3.17 -7.30 26.72
C ASP A 196 -3.05 -7.74 25.25
N TYR A 197 -1.96 -7.32 24.57
CA TYR A 197 -1.68 -7.70 23.19
C TYR A 197 -1.69 -9.23 22.99
N LYS A 198 -1.15 -9.98 23.95
CA LYS A 198 -1.18 -11.45 23.90
C LYS A 198 -2.61 -12.00 23.92
N ILE A 199 -3.50 -11.34 24.67
CA ILE A 199 -4.93 -11.70 24.74
C ILE A 199 -5.63 -11.40 23.42
N LEU A 200 -5.29 -10.29 22.76
CA LEU A 200 -5.82 -9.95 21.43
C LEU A 200 -5.38 -10.96 20.37
N VAL A 201 -4.12 -11.38 20.39
CA VAL A 201 -3.61 -12.44 19.50
C VAL A 201 -4.33 -13.75 19.76
N GLN A 202 -4.47 -14.14 21.03
CA GLN A 202 -5.19 -15.37 21.40
C GLN A 202 -6.66 -15.31 20.96
N ALA A 203 -7.35 -14.21 21.20
CA ALA A 203 -8.74 -14.03 20.79
C ALA A 203 -8.91 -14.11 19.27
N ARG A 204 -7.95 -13.60 18.50
CA ARG A 204 -7.92 -13.73 17.04
C ARG A 204 -7.78 -15.21 16.62
N ASP A 205 -6.84 -15.91 17.23
CA ASP A 205 -6.55 -17.29 16.87
C ASP A 205 -7.72 -18.22 17.26
N ASP A 206 -8.30 -18.01 18.43
CA ASP A 206 -9.51 -18.69 18.91
C ASP A 206 -10.71 -18.41 17.98
N SER A 207 -10.88 -17.14 17.56
CA SER A 207 -11.94 -16.76 16.61
C SER A 207 -11.77 -17.45 15.26
N ARG A 208 -10.53 -17.57 14.78
CA ARG A 208 -10.22 -18.24 13.53
C ARG A 208 -10.50 -19.74 13.60
N GLU A 209 -10.07 -20.39 14.68
CA GLU A 209 -10.36 -21.81 14.93
C GLU A 209 -11.87 -22.05 15.03
N TYR A 210 -12.58 -21.17 15.74
CA TYR A 210 -14.02 -21.25 15.89
C TYR A 210 -14.76 -21.10 14.55
N LEU A 211 -14.34 -20.18 13.68
CA LEU A 211 -14.93 -19.98 12.35
C LEU A 211 -14.65 -21.14 11.38
N LEU A 212 -13.56 -21.87 11.57
CA LEU A 212 -13.21 -23.04 10.74
C LEU A 212 -13.97 -24.31 11.16
N ASN A 213 -14.59 -24.30 12.34
CA ASN A 213 -15.36 -25.41 12.84
C ASN A 213 -16.75 -25.46 12.14
N LYS A 214 -17.06 -26.59 11.48
CA LYS A 214 -18.31 -26.76 10.71
C LYS A 214 -19.58 -26.79 11.55
N ASP A 215 -19.45 -26.99 12.88
CA ASP A 215 -20.57 -27.03 13.82
C ASP A 215 -20.85 -25.65 14.45
N PHE A 216 -20.44 -24.60 13.82
CA PHE A 216 -20.54 -23.23 14.30
C PHE A 216 -22.00 -22.78 14.43
N ASN A 217 -22.42 -22.51 15.66
CA ASN A 217 -23.70 -21.89 15.99
C ASN A 217 -23.47 -20.55 16.69
N THR A 218 -23.79 -19.45 16.01
CA THR A 218 -23.57 -18.08 16.51
C THR A 218 -24.57 -17.60 17.57
N GLU A 219 -25.71 -18.25 17.72
CA GLU A 219 -26.82 -17.78 18.56
C GLU A 219 -26.44 -17.61 20.04
N PRO A 220 -25.77 -18.56 20.71
CA PRO A 220 -25.40 -18.40 22.12
C PRO A 220 -24.42 -17.26 22.35
N LEU A 221 -23.46 -17.05 21.44
CA LEU A 221 -22.48 -15.98 21.52
C LEU A 221 -23.10 -14.61 21.30
N LYS A 222 -24.00 -14.51 20.33
CA LYS A 222 -24.76 -13.29 20.04
C LYS A 222 -25.62 -12.86 21.21
N GLN A 223 -26.34 -13.80 21.85
CA GLN A 223 -27.15 -13.52 23.03
C GLN A 223 -26.29 -13.05 24.20
N LYS A 224 -25.15 -13.68 24.44
CA LYS A 224 -24.20 -13.28 25.48
C LYS A 224 -23.65 -11.86 25.27
N LEU A 225 -23.21 -11.54 24.04
CA LEU A 225 -22.72 -10.20 23.70
C LEU A 225 -23.80 -9.13 23.85
N LEU A 226 -25.03 -9.42 23.45
CA LEU A 226 -26.15 -8.49 23.60
C LEU A 226 -26.55 -8.26 25.06
N SER A 227 -26.46 -9.25 25.92
CA SER A 227 -26.67 -9.08 27.36
C SER A 227 -25.63 -8.18 28.00
N GLU A 228 -24.35 -8.37 27.67
CA GLU A 228 -23.23 -7.56 28.21
C GLU A 228 -23.25 -6.09 27.73
N ILE A 229 -23.81 -5.81 26.55
CA ILE A 229 -23.96 -4.44 26.03
C ILE A 229 -25.13 -3.71 26.71
N ASN A 230 -26.19 -4.41 27.09
CA ASN A 230 -27.36 -3.80 27.70
C ASN A 230 -27.21 -3.57 29.22
N ASP A 231 -26.23 -4.20 29.87
CA ASP A 231 -25.95 -4.04 31.30
C ASP A 231 -24.93 -2.90 31.61
N ASN A 232 -24.51 -2.11 30.61
CA ASN A 232 -23.65 -0.92 30.72
C ASN A 232 -24.36 0.34 30.22
#